data_84e4b134fb9b688d68e9d9fb79a95697
#
_entry.id   84e4b134fb9b688d68e9d9fb79a95697
#
_cell.length_a   1.000
_cell.length_b   1.000
_cell.length_c   1.000
_cell.angle_alpha   90.00
_cell.angle_beta   90.00
_cell.angle_gamma   90.00
#
_symmetry.space_group_name_H-M   'P 1'
#
loop_
_entity.id
_entity.type
_entity.pdbx_description
1 polymer ?
#
loop_
_entity_poly.entity_id
_entity_poly.type
_entity_poly.pdbx_seq_one_letter_code
_entity_poly.pdbx_strand_id
1 'polypeptide(L)'
;VDGSEVLTHFMSVPAFSDDGGYTYNGVINPASVKGTWDLYHDKEINQDLLLAYGNGDGGGGVNRDMLEMGRHLKAMPGLPEVIPGTAYDYFENLQKTIASTDRHVPTWDGELYLEYHRGTYTSQARNKKNNRKTELKLREAEWLASEAAIRTGDFSSYPEKELHEAWKIALRNQFHDIIPGSSIHEVYEDSTAEYAKANEILDTIEENALKVLVRESNSIVTVVNNSSFAGEGIVTAKVKAYEGRKGSWFSADGKELPAVYTEDGWFVKVSGIEPAGFTTLTYKIGTKAECFCTEEWTGEMDTPFYHIVWDKK
;
A
#
# COMPACT_ATOMS: atom_id res chain seq x y z
N VAL A 1 13.15 2.99 6.57
CA VAL A 1 12.27 3.54 7.60
C VAL A 1 12.32 2.68 8.87
N ASP A 2 12.36 1.36 8.73
CA ASP A 2 12.48 0.40 9.83
C ASP A 2 13.88 -0.20 9.96
N GLY A 3 14.83 0.22 9.11
CA GLY A 3 16.21 -0.28 9.07
C GLY A 3 16.41 -1.57 8.28
N SER A 4 15.37 -2.10 7.62
CA SER A 4 15.52 -3.26 6.74
C SER A 4 16.31 -2.89 5.49
N GLU A 5 17.21 -3.78 5.08
CA GLU A 5 18.07 -3.62 3.91
C GLU A 5 17.80 -4.74 2.90
N VAL A 6 18.01 -4.43 1.61
CA VAL A 6 17.94 -5.39 0.52
C VAL A 6 19.16 -5.26 -0.38
N LEU A 7 19.79 -6.39 -0.72
CA LEU A 7 20.90 -6.42 -1.65
C LEU A 7 20.42 -6.07 -3.05
N THR A 8 21.05 -5.06 -3.65
CA THR A 8 20.68 -4.51 -4.96
C THR A 8 21.87 -4.51 -5.91
N HIS A 9 21.60 -4.75 -7.19
CA HIS A 9 22.57 -4.57 -8.28
C HIS A 9 21.99 -3.67 -9.36
N PHE A 10 22.70 -2.60 -9.69
CA PHE A 10 22.35 -1.75 -10.83
C PHE A 10 22.95 -2.33 -12.11
N MET A 11 22.09 -2.81 -13.02
CA MET A 11 22.51 -3.33 -14.29
C MET A 11 23.10 -2.23 -15.17
N SER A 12 24.29 -2.46 -15.68
CA SER A 12 25.03 -1.53 -16.56
C SER A 12 24.97 -1.92 -18.04
N VAL A 13 23.93 -2.66 -18.45
CA VAL A 13 23.72 -3.03 -19.86
C VAL A 13 23.44 -1.76 -20.68
N PRO A 14 24.26 -1.43 -21.69
CA PRO A 14 24.07 -0.21 -22.45
C PRO A 14 22.77 -0.25 -23.26
N ALA A 15 21.99 0.82 -23.16
CA ALA A 15 20.92 1.12 -24.10
C ALA A 15 21.55 1.79 -25.31
N PHE A 16 21.52 1.13 -26.47
CA PHE A 16 22.02 1.72 -27.72
C PHE A 16 21.00 2.72 -28.29
N SER A 17 20.78 3.80 -27.55
CA SER A 17 19.91 4.92 -27.89
C SER A 17 20.75 6.21 -27.95
N ASP A 18 20.27 7.20 -28.66
CA ASP A 18 20.96 8.49 -28.82
C ASP A 18 21.22 9.20 -27.48
N ASP A 19 20.40 8.94 -26.48
CA ASP A 19 20.50 9.54 -25.15
C ASP A 19 21.52 8.84 -24.23
N GLY A 20 22.05 7.68 -24.65
CA GLY A 20 22.82 6.80 -23.76
C GLY A 20 21.97 6.24 -22.63
N GLY A 21 22.59 5.46 -21.74
CA GLY A 21 21.91 4.94 -20.55
C GLY A 21 21.95 3.42 -20.47
N TYR A 22 21.17 2.89 -19.55
CA TYR A 22 21.12 1.47 -19.24
C TYR A 22 19.75 0.88 -19.55
N THR A 23 19.72 -0.41 -19.86
CA THR A 23 18.48 -1.10 -20.18
C THR A 23 18.40 -2.48 -19.52
N TYR A 24 17.20 -2.92 -19.24
CA TYR A 24 16.86 -4.31 -18.91
C TYR A 24 16.42 -5.11 -20.16
N ASN A 25 16.22 -4.44 -21.29
CA ASN A 25 15.91 -5.02 -22.61
C ASN A 25 17.19 -5.21 -23.46
N GLY A 26 18.21 -5.79 -22.87
CA GLY A 26 19.50 -5.96 -23.53
C GLY A 26 19.42 -6.89 -24.73
N VAL A 27 20.34 -6.65 -25.66
CA VAL A 27 20.63 -7.58 -26.77
C VAL A 27 21.94 -8.26 -26.47
N ILE A 28 21.99 -9.60 -26.52
CA ILE A 28 23.22 -10.32 -26.30
C ILE A 28 24.08 -10.28 -27.56
N ASN A 29 25.13 -9.46 -27.51
CA ASN A 29 26.14 -9.31 -28.55
C ASN A 29 27.46 -8.80 -27.94
N PRO A 30 28.60 -8.80 -28.71
CA PRO A 30 29.89 -8.37 -28.20
C PRO A 30 29.89 -6.96 -27.61
N ALA A 31 29.15 -6.03 -28.21
CA ALA A 31 29.10 -4.62 -27.77
C ALA A 31 28.37 -4.50 -26.42
N SER A 32 27.24 -5.22 -26.24
CA SER A 32 26.52 -5.24 -24.97
C SER A 32 27.37 -5.87 -23.85
N VAL A 33 28.02 -6.99 -24.10
CA VAL A 33 28.87 -7.67 -23.11
C VAL A 33 30.04 -6.78 -22.70
N LYS A 34 30.73 -6.21 -23.68
CA LYS A 34 31.82 -5.26 -23.40
C LYS A 34 31.33 -4.02 -22.67
N GLY A 35 30.24 -3.43 -23.16
CA GLY A 35 29.65 -2.22 -22.55
C GLY A 35 29.19 -2.44 -21.14
N THR A 36 28.55 -3.57 -20.83
CA THR A 36 28.17 -3.95 -19.46
C THR A 36 29.38 -3.93 -18.52
N TRP A 37 30.50 -4.51 -18.96
CA TRP A 37 31.74 -4.46 -18.19
C TRP A 37 32.33 -3.06 -18.10
N ASP A 38 32.46 -2.35 -19.22
CA ASP A 38 33.11 -1.03 -19.26
C ASP A 38 32.37 -0.01 -18.38
N LEU A 39 31.06 -0.03 -18.38
CA LEU A 39 30.17 0.92 -17.68
C LEU A 39 29.96 0.57 -16.21
N TYR A 40 30.33 -0.64 -15.78
CA TYR A 40 30.19 -1.01 -14.38
C TYR A 40 31.27 -0.36 -13.51
N HIS A 41 30.87 0.27 -12.42
CA HIS A 41 31.79 1.04 -11.58
C HIS A 41 32.42 0.24 -10.44
N ASP A 42 31.71 -0.71 -9.81
CA ASP A 42 32.12 -1.40 -8.59
C ASP A 42 32.95 -2.67 -8.85
N LYS A 43 33.83 -2.64 -9.86
CA LYS A 43 34.67 -3.81 -10.25
C LYS A 43 35.62 -4.30 -9.16
N GLU A 44 35.94 -3.42 -8.20
CA GLU A 44 36.78 -3.78 -7.04
C GLU A 44 36.03 -4.63 -6.01
N ILE A 45 34.68 -4.59 -6.04
CA ILE A 45 33.82 -5.33 -5.14
C ILE A 45 33.30 -6.60 -5.82
N ASN A 46 32.79 -6.47 -7.03
CA ASN A 46 32.16 -7.56 -7.77
C ASN A 46 32.62 -7.57 -9.23
N GLN A 47 32.98 -8.75 -9.73
CA GLN A 47 33.41 -8.96 -11.12
C GLN A 47 32.40 -9.78 -11.93
N ASP A 48 31.38 -10.32 -11.29
CA ASP A 48 30.27 -11.00 -11.97
C ASP A 48 29.16 -9.99 -12.21
N LEU A 49 28.68 -9.87 -13.45
CA LEU A 49 27.68 -8.89 -13.84
C LEU A 49 26.45 -9.57 -14.41
N LEU A 50 25.29 -9.00 -14.14
CA LEU A 50 24.02 -9.46 -14.68
C LEU A 50 23.69 -8.71 -15.98
N LEU A 51 23.55 -9.44 -17.09
CA LEU A 51 23.05 -8.94 -18.36
C LEU A 51 21.68 -9.57 -18.62
N ALA A 52 20.62 -8.79 -18.43
CA ALA A 52 19.28 -9.20 -18.83
C ALA A 52 19.08 -8.96 -20.34
N TYR A 53 18.60 -9.96 -21.07
CA TYR A 53 18.40 -9.87 -22.51
C TYR A 53 17.11 -10.56 -22.95
N GLY A 54 16.57 -10.10 -24.06
CA GLY A 54 15.31 -10.58 -24.64
C GLY A 54 14.49 -9.42 -25.24
N ASN A 55 13.20 -9.69 -25.46
CA ASN A 55 12.27 -8.71 -26.02
C ASN A 55 11.28 -8.21 -24.93
N GLY A 56 11.75 -7.72 -23.79
CA GLY A 56 10.97 -7.32 -22.63
C GLY A 56 9.64 -6.64 -22.97
N ASP A 57 9.65 -5.35 -23.33
CA ASP A 57 8.45 -4.60 -23.72
C ASP A 57 7.90 -4.98 -25.10
N GLY A 58 8.65 -5.76 -25.88
CA GLY A 58 8.23 -6.26 -27.19
C GLY A 58 7.33 -7.50 -27.13
N GLY A 59 6.98 -7.96 -25.92
CA GLY A 59 6.07 -9.09 -25.73
C GLY A 59 6.65 -10.45 -26.16
N GLY A 60 7.97 -10.61 -26.14
CA GLY A 60 8.65 -11.85 -26.51
C GLY A 60 9.81 -12.20 -25.60
N GLY A 61 10.27 -13.44 -25.69
CA GLY A 61 11.45 -13.92 -24.98
C GLY A 61 12.71 -13.94 -25.85
N VAL A 62 13.66 -14.75 -25.43
CA VAL A 62 14.92 -14.98 -26.13
C VAL A 62 14.66 -15.71 -27.46
N ASN A 63 15.20 -15.18 -28.54
CA ASN A 63 15.11 -15.80 -29.86
C ASN A 63 16.32 -16.69 -30.15
N ARG A 64 16.28 -17.42 -31.33
CA ARG A 64 17.32 -18.34 -31.74
C ARG A 64 18.67 -17.64 -31.93
N ASP A 65 18.70 -16.47 -32.52
CA ASP A 65 19.93 -15.72 -32.81
C ASP A 65 20.62 -15.27 -31.52
N MET A 66 19.83 -14.87 -30.50
CA MET A 66 20.35 -14.54 -29.17
C MET A 66 20.98 -15.75 -28.48
N LEU A 67 20.35 -16.94 -28.60
CA LEU A 67 20.93 -18.17 -28.05
C LEU A 67 22.21 -18.57 -28.75
N GLU A 68 22.26 -18.44 -30.06
CA GLU A 68 23.46 -18.77 -30.85
C GLU A 68 24.60 -17.78 -30.54
N MET A 69 24.30 -16.50 -30.46
CA MET A 69 25.26 -15.48 -30.03
C MET A 69 25.82 -15.77 -28.64
N GLY A 70 24.95 -16.17 -27.69
CA GLY A 70 25.38 -16.55 -26.34
C GLY A 70 26.35 -17.69 -26.32
N ARG A 71 26.18 -18.69 -27.20
CA ARG A 71 27.14 -19.81 -27.36
C ARG A 71 28.50 -19.38 -27.87
N HIS A 72 28.53 -18.46 -28.84
CA HIS A 72 29.76 -17.88 -29.36
C HIS A 72 30.49 -17.01 -28.33
N LEU A 73 29.74 -16.24 -27.55
CA LEU A 73 30.30 -15.35 -26.53
C LEU A 73 30.89 -16.08 -25.34
N LYS A 74 30.52 -17.34 -25.10
CA LYS A 74 31.01 -18.13 -23.96
C LYS A 74 32.53 -18.17 -23.85
N ALA A 75 33.25 -18.16 -24.96
CA ALA A 75 34.70 -18.27 -25.00
C ALA A 75 35.33 -17.29 -26.00
N MET A 76 34.74 -16.14 -26.25
CA MET A 76 35.27 -15.16 -27.20
C MET A 76 36.45 -14.41 -26.59
N PRO A 77 37.63 -14.45 -27.19
CA PRO A 77 38.81 -13.76 -26.67
C PRO A 77 38.61 -12.24 -26.59
N GLY A 78 39.06 -11.65 -25.50
CA GLY A 78 38.99 -10.17 -25.27
C GLY A 78 37.66 -9.67 -24.76
N LEU A 79 36.70 -10.55 -24.44
CA LEU A 79 35.45 -10.24 -23.79
C LEU A 79 35.32 -11.00 -22.45
N PRO A 80 34.53 -10.50 -21.51
CA PRO A 80 34.11 -11.30 -20.38
C PRO A 80 33.45 -12.61 -20.79
N GLU A 81 33.65 -13.66 -20.01
CA GLU A 81 32.95 -14.93 -20.24
C GLU A 81 31.44 -14.73 -19.99
N VAL A 82 30.62 -15.26 -20.91
CA VAL A 82 29.16 -15.19 -20.80
C VAL A 82 28.62 -16.57 -20.41
N ILE A 83 27.97 -16.64 -19.27
CA ILE A 83 27.38 -17.85 -18.72
C ILE A 83 25.86 -17.64 -18.62
N PRO A 84 25.03 -18.50 -19.28
CA PRO A 84 23.60 -18.48 -19.06
C PRO A 84 23.26 -18.82 -17.60
N GLY A 85 22.40 -18.04 -17.00
CA GLY A 85 22.01 -18.22 -15.59
C GLY A 85 20.65 -17.60 -15.28
N THR A 86 20.29 -17.62 -14.01
CA THR A 86 19.09 -16.95 -13.50
C THR A 86 19.48 -15.78 -12.62
N ALA A 87 18.57 -14.84 -12.43
CA ALA A 87 18.76 -13.77 -11.47
C ALA A 87 18.98 -14.30 -10.05
N TYR A 88 18.32 -15.42 -9.70
CA TYR A 88 18.48 -16.08 -8.41
C TYR A 88 19.94 -16.54 -8.18
N ASP A 89 20.52 -17.30 -9.12
CA ASP A 89 21.89 -17.77 -9.01
C ASP A 89 22.90 -16.62 -8.95
N TYR A 90 22.64 -15.56 -9.70
CA TYR A 90 23.44 -14.33 -9.66
C TYR A 90 23.44 -13.71 -8.27
N PHE A 91 22.27 -13.48 -7.67
CA PHE A 91 22.17 -12.85 -6.37
C PHE A 91 22.70 -13.75 -5.24
N GLU A 92 22.58 -15.07 -5.33
CA GLU A 92 23.25 -15.99 -4.39
C GLU A 92 24.77 -15.83 -4.43
N ASN A 93 25.35 -15.71 -5.62
CA ASN A 93 26.79 -15.51 -5.78
C ASN A 93 27.22 -14.11 -5.33
N LEU A 94 26.45 -13.07 -5.66
CA LEU A 94 26.69 -11.71 -5.22
C LEU A 94 26.67 -11.62 -3.68
N GLN A 95 25.74 -12.28 -3.01
CA GLN A 95 25.69 -12.33 -1.55
C GLN A 95 26.94 -12.94 -0.94
N LYS A 96 27.48 -14.02 -1.53
CA LYS A 96 28.75 -14.63 -1.10
C LYS A 96 29.94 -13.68 -1.30
N THR A 97 29.97 -12.98 -2.44
CA THR A 97 30.99 -11.97 -2.77
C THR A 97 30.98 -10.85 -1.74
N ILE A 98 29.81 -10.29 -1.45
CA ILE A 98 29.63 -9.21 -0.46
C ILE A 98 30.01 -9.68 0.96
N ALA A 99 29.65 -10.89 1.35
CA ALA A 99 29.98 -11.44 2.67
C ALA A 99 31.49 -11.69 2.84
N SER A 100 32.24 -11.82 1.76
CA SER A 100 33.68 -12.12 1.77
C SER A 100 34.59 -10.92 1.48
N THR A 101 34.01 -9.79 1.03
CA THR A 101 34.79 -8.59 0.71
C THR A 101 35.21 -7.81 1.95
N ASP A 102 36.41 -7.25 1.93
CA ASP A 102 36.90 -6.26 2.92
C ASP A 102 36.63 -4.80 2.47
N ARG A 103 36.04 -4.62 1.30
CA ARG A 103 35.72 -3.31 0.74
C ARG A 103 34.44 -2.76 1.34
N HIS A 104 34.35 -1.45 1.42
CA HIS A 104 33.10 -0.78 1.74
C HIS A 104 32.05 -1.00 0.66
N VAL A 105 30.93 -1.59 1.01
CA VAL A 105 29.76 -1.73 0.12
C VAL A 105 28.86 -0.52 0.33
N PRO A 106 28.60 0.29 -0.71
CA PRO A 106 27.73 1.47 -0.58
C PRO A 106 26.30 1.08 -0.20
N THR A 107 25.71 1.82 0.72
CA THR A 107 24.30 1.71 1.07
C THR A 107 23.56 2.95 0.57
N TRP A 108 22.47 2.75 -0.18
CA TRP A 108 21.57 3.82 -0.57
C TRP A 108 20.42 3.91 0.42
N ASP A 109 20.22 5.08 0.99
CA ASP A 109 19.06 5.39 1.82
C ASP A 109 18.29 6.56 1.20
N GLY A 110 17.08 6.30 0.73
CA GLY A 110 16.22 7.26 0.07
C GLY A 110 15.44 6.71 -1.12
N GLU A 111 14.77 7.58 -1.85
CA GLU A 111 13.96 7.23 -3.00
C GLU A 111 14.82 6.90 -4.24
N LEU A 112 14.46 5.81 -4.92
CA LEU A 112 15.00 5.41 -6.21
C LEU A 112 13.96 5.67 -7.30
N TYR A 113 13.66 6.94 -7.58
CA TYR A 113 12.64 7.29 -8.57
C TYR A 113 13.25 7.82 -9.87
N LEU A 114 12.55 7.59 -10.98
CA LEU A 114 12.96 8.03 -12.29
C LEU A 114 12.42 9.45 -12.58
N GLU A 115 13.31 10.39 -12.88
CA GLU A 115 12.94 11.79 -13.15
C GLU A 115 11.93 11.95 -14.27
N TYR A 116 12.01 11.14 -15.31
CA TYR A 116 11.11 11.18 -16.47
C TYR A 116 9.65 10.91 -16.13
N HIS A 117 9.37 10.28 -14.98
CA HIS A 117 8.04 9.82 -14.61
C HIS A 117 7.51 10.41 -13.29
N ARG A 118 8.04 11.55 -12.84
CA ARG A 118 7.62 12.20 -11.59
C ARG A 118 6.14 12.55 -11.54
N GLY A 119 5.52 12.85 -12.69
CA GLY A 119 4.08 13.10 -12.77
C GLY A 119 3.21 11.93 -12.28
N THR A 120 3.74 10.69 -12.31
CA THR A 120 3.02 9.48 -11.88
C THR A 120 2.65 9.48 -10.40
N TYR A 121 3.32 10.26 -9.56
CA TYR A 121 3.01 10.37 -8.13
C TYR A 121 1.66 11.06 -7.87
N THR A 122 1.25 11.97 -8.74
CA THR A 122 0.06 12.81 -8.52
C THR A 122 -0.97 12.76 -9.64
N SER A 123 -0.58 12.32 -10.85
CA SER A 123 -1.51 12.22 -11.97
C SER A 123 -2.69 11.30 -11.64
N GLN A 124 -3.91 11.72 -12.00
CA GLN A 124 -5.14 10.98 -11.68
C GLN A 124 -5.27 10.64 -10.19
N ALA A 125 -5.09 11.63 -9.33
CA ALA A 125 -5.07 11.48 -7.86
C ALA A 125 -6.32 10.75 -7.30
N ARG A 126 -7.49 10.89 -7.96
CA ARG A 126 -8.71 10.16 -7.61
C ARG A 126 -8.52 8.66 -7.73
N ASN A 127 -7.84 8.19 -8.80
CA ASN A 127 -7.55 6.79 -9.00
C ASN A 127 -6.66 6.23 -7.87
N LYS A 128 -5.60 6.95 -7.50
CA LYS A 128 -4.71 6.61 -6.37
C LYS A 128 -5.47 6.55 -5.05
N LYS A 129 -6.36 7.52 -4.81
CA LYS A 129 -7.22 7.54 -3.62
C LYS A 129 -8.17 6.33 -3.59
N ASN A 130 -8.80 6.00 -4.73
CA ASN A 130 -9.68 4.85 -4.82
C ASN A 130 -8.91 3.55 -4.59
N ASN A 131 -7.74 3.39 -5.21
CA ASN A 131 -6.87 2.24 -4.98
C ASN A 131 -6.59 2.06 -3.48
N ARG A 132 -6.06 3.09 -2.82
CA ARG A 132 -5.70 2.98 -1.40
C ARG A 132 -6.88 2.68 -0.50
N LYS A 133 -8.03 3.30 -0.76
CA LYS A 133 -9.25 3.04 0.02
C LYS A 133 -9.77 1.61 -0.18
N THR A 134 -9.73 1.12 -1.41
CA THR A 134 -10.19 -0.24 -1.73
C THR A 134 -9.26 -1.30 -1.14
N GLU A 135 -7.94 -1.09 -1.16
CA GLU A 135 -6.98 -1.98 -0.47
C GLU A 135 -7.29 -2.13 1.02
N LEU A 136 -7.50 -1.00 1.70
CA LEU A 136 -7.81 -1.01 3.13
C LEU A 136 -9.15 -1.70 3.41
N LYS A 137 -10.16 -1.44 2.57
CA LYS A 137 -11.47 -2.04 2.71
C LYS A 137 -11.48 -3.54 2.40
N LEU A 138 -10.73 -3.99 1.40
CA LEU A 138 -10.52 -5.41 1.13
C LEU A 138 -9.98 -6.14 2.37
N ARG A 139 -8.94 -5.60 2.98
CA ARG A 139 -8.38 -6.16 4.21
C ARG A 139 -9.39 -6.17 5.36
N GLU A 140 -10.18 -5.10 5.51
CA GLU A 140 -11.22 -5.00 6.54
C GLU A 140 -12.31 -6.04 6.32
N ALA A 141 -12.81 -6.17 5.09
CA ALA A 141 -13.85 -7.14 4.75
C ALA A 141 -13.38 -8.59 4.95
N GLU A 142 -12.14 -8.94 4.56
CA GLU A 142 -11.56 -10.26 4.82
C GLU A 142 -11.48 -10.57 6.32
N TRP A 143 -11.01 -9.60 7.10
CA TRP A 143 -10.89 -9.77 8.55
C TRP A 143 -12.25 -9.93 9.21
N LEU A 144 -13.23 -9.07 8.91
CA LEU A 144 -14.58 -9.16 9.46
C LEU A 144 -15.28 -10.47 9.07
N ALA A 145 -15.14 -10.90 7.81
CA ALA A 145 -15.72 -12.16 7.34
C ALA A 145 -15.06 -13.37 8.04
N SER A 146 -13.75 -13.32 8.26
CA SER A 146 -13.03 -14.36 9.01
C SER A 146 -13.50 -14.45 10.46
N GLU A 147 -13.63 -13.31 11.15
CA GLU A 147 -14.14 -13.25 12.51
C GLU A 147 -15.59 -13.78 12.61
N ALA A 148 -16.44 -13.45 11.64
CA ALA A 148 -17.81 -13.96 11.58
C ALA A 148 -17.84 -15.49 11.38
N ALA A 149 -17.00 -16.03 10.50
CA ALA A 149 -16.88 -17.46 10.26
C ALA A 149 -16.36 -18.22 11.49
N ILE A 150 -15.34 -17.67 12.16
CA ILE A 150 -14.81 -18.23 13.42
C ILE A 150 -15.90 -18.25 14.50
N ARG A 151 -16.64 -17.15 14.66
CA ARG A 151 -17.66 -17.03 15.69
C ARG A 151 -18.83 -17.97 15.50
N THR A 152 -19.23 -18.25 14.26
CA THR A 152 -20.30 -19.20 13.93
C THR A 152 -19.80 -20.65 13.87
N GLY A 153 -18.51 -20.87 13.69
CA GLY A 153 -17.92 -22.17 13.39
C GLY A 153 -18.25 -22.67 11.97
N ASP A 154 -18.77 -21.79 11.11
CA ASP A 154 -19.21 -22.13 9.75
C ASP A 154 -18.41 -21.31 8.72
N PHE A 155 -17.41 -21.94 8.12
CA PHE A 155 -16.59 -21.36 7.05
C PHE A 155 -17.24 -21.50 5.66
N SER A 156 -18.36 -22.23 5.53
CA SER A 156 -19.06 -22.31 4.25
C SER A 156 -19.71 -20.98 3.85
N SER A 157 -19.95 -20.10 4.82
CA SER A 157 -20.47 -18.74 4.62
C SER A 157 -19.38 -17.70 4.33
N TYR A 158 -18.10 -18.09 4.33
CA TYR A 158 -17.01 -17.16 4.01
C TYR A 158 -17.07 -16.76 2.52
N PRO A 159 -17.07 -15.45 2.19
CA PRO A 159 -17.36 -14.95 0.84
C PRO A 159 -16.12 -14.96 -0.06
N GLU A 160 -15.49 -16.13 -0.24
CA GLU A 160 -14.24 -16.29 -0.99
C GLU A 160 -14.35 -15.79 -2.44
N LYS A 161 -15.47 -16.08 -3.10
CA LYS A 161 -15.67 -15.71 -4.52
C LYS A 161 -15.83 -14.21 -4.70
N GLU A 162 -16.60 -13.59 -3.83
CA GLU A 162 -16.87 -12.15 -3.83
C GLU A 162 -15.59 -11.37 -3.50
N LEU A 163 -14.84 -11.79 -2.49
CA LEU A 163 -13.53 -11.22 -2.16
C LEU A 163 -12.55 -11.35 -3.33
N HIS A 164 -12.48 -12.54 -3.94
CA HIS A 164 -11.62 -12.77 -5.09
C HIS A 164 -11.97 -11.87 -6.29
N GLU A 165 -13.25 -11.64 -6.55
CA GLU A 165 -13.68 -10.71 -7.60
C GLU A 165 -13.30 -9.26 -7.27
N ALA A 166 -13.49 -8.82 -6.04
CA ALA A 166 -13.09 -7.48 -5.60
C ALA A 166 -11.57 -7.29 -5.68
N TRP A 167 -10.78 -8.29 -5.27
CA TRP A 167 -9.34 -8.29 -5.41
C TRP A 167 -8.87 -8.20 -6.87
N LYS A 168 -9.48 -8.96 -7.77
CA LYS A 168 -9.16 -8.87 -9.21
C LYS A 168 -9.38 -7.48 -9.77
N ILE A 169 -10.47 -6.82 -9.37
CA ILE A 169 -10.74 -5.44 -9.78
C ILE A 169 -9.64 -4.50 -9.27
N ALA A 170 -9.30 -4.57 -7.97
CA ALA A 170 -8.27 -3.74 -7.39
C ALA A 170 -6.90 -3.96 -8.07
N LEU A 171 -6.47 -5.22 -8.21
CA LEU A 171 -5.18 -5.57 -8.81
C LEU A 171 -5.09 -5.18 -10.30
N ARG A 172 -6.18 -5.30 -11.07
CA ARG A 172 -6.20 -4.80 -12.45
C ARG A 172 -5.95 -3.31 -12.52
N ASN A 173 -6.57 -2.54 -11.64
CA ASN A 173 -6.40 -1.09 -11.58
C ASN A 173 -5.02 -0.64 -11.02
N GLN A 174 -4.23 -1.56 -10.49
CA GLN A 174 -2.83 -1.34 -10.12
C GLN A 174 -1.86 -1.57 -11.29
N PHE A 175 -2.37 -1.90 -12.48
CA PHE A 175 -1.54 -2.03 -13.67
C PHE A 175 -0.70 -0.77 -13.88
N HIS A 176 0.57 -0.97 -14.30
CA HIS A 176 1.58 0.11 -14.33
C HIS A 176 1.27 1.26 -15.28
N ASP A 177 0.25 1.13 -16.14
CA ASP A 177 -0.26 2.22 -16.99
C ASP A 177 -1.59 2.79 -16.50
N ILE A 178 -2.22 2.21 -15.47
CA ILE A 178 -3.46 2.72 -14.86
C ILE A 178 -3.15 3.50 -13.60
N ILE A 179 -2.50 2.87 -12.61
CA ILE A 179 -2.21 3.52 -11.31
C ILE A 179 -1.33 4.77 -11.43
N PRO A 180 -0.36 4.86 -12.37
CA PRO A 180 0.44 6.06 -12.55
C PRO A 180 -0.32 7.26 -13.15
N GLY A 181 -1.45 7.02 -13.79
CA GLY A 181 -2.23 8.10 -14.40
C GLY A 181 -1.89 8.39 -15.86
N SER A 182 -1.21 7.48 -16.55
CA SER A 182 -0.68 7.66 -17.91
C SER A 182 -1.53 7.06 -19.02
N SER A 183 -2.65 6.43 -18.68
CA SER A 183 -3.60 5.88 -19.66
C SER A 183 -4.49 6.94 -20.29
N ILE A 184 -5.24 6.56 -21.33
CA ILE A 184 -6.24 7.41 -21.96
C ILE A 184 -7.44 7.66 -21.04
N HIS A 185 -8.26 8.65 -21.37
CA HIS A 185 -9.38 9.11 -20.54
C HIS A 185 -10.38 7.99 -20.20
N GLU A 186 -10.75 7.21 -21.19
CA GLU A 186 -11.74 6.13 -21.09
C GLU A 186 -11.35 5.08 -20.03
N VAL A 187 -10.05 4.80 -19.88
CA VAL A 187 -9.54 3.87 -18.84
C VAL A 187 -9.89 4.37 -17.44
N TYR A 188 -9.90 5.69 -17.21
CA TYR A 188 -10.25 6.25 -15.89
C TYR A 188 -11.75 6.35 -15.64
N GLU A 189 -12.56 6.37 -16.68
CA GLU A 189 -14.02 6.16 -16.58
C GLU A 189 -14.29 4.73 -16.13
N ASP A 190 -13.71 3.75 -16.84
CA ASP A 190 -13.81 2.32 -16.49
C ASP A 190 -13.28 2.04 -15.08
N SER A 191 -12.11 2.54 -14.74
CA SER A 191 -11.51 2.39 -13.42
C SER A 191 -12.42 2.94 -12.31
N THR A 192 -13.07 4.07 -12.54
CA THR A 192 -14.01 4.66 -11.57
C THR A 192 -15.20 3.74 -11.33
N ALA A 193 -15.79 3.20 -12.41
CA ALA A 193 -16.90 2.26 -12.32
C ALA A 193 -16.50 0.94 -11.66
N GLU A 194 -15.32 0.44 -11.97
CA GLU A 194 -14.76 -0.78 -11.37
C GLU A 194 -14.52 -0.65 -9.87
N TYR A 195 -13.92 0.43 -9.41
CA TYR A 195 -13.77 0.69 -7.97
C TYR A 195 -15.11 0.85 -7.26
N ALA A 196 -16.12 1.45 -7.91
CA ALA A 196 -17.47 1.52 -7.35
C ALA A 196 -18.06 0.11 -7.16
N LYS A 197 -17.94 -0.75 -8.18
CA LYS A 197 -18.37 -2.16 -8.11
C LYS A 197 -17.65 -2.94 -7.02
N ALA A 198 -16.32 -2.80 -6.92
CA ALA A 198 -15.55 -3.46 -5.87
C ALA A 198 -16.01 -3.04 -4.47
N ASN A 199 -16.22 -1.73 -4.27
CA ASN A 199 -16.70 -1.22 -2.98
C ASN A 199 -18.13 -1.70 -2.65
N GLU A 200 -19.04 -1.84 -3.61
CA GLU A 200 -20.39 -2.39 -3.40
C GLU A 200 -20.33 -3.85 -2.93
N ILE A 201 -19.45 -4.67 -3.54
CA ILE A 201 -19.20 -6.05 -3.11
C ILE A 201 -18.71 -6.06 -1.65
N LEU A 202 -17.72 -5.22 -1.34
CA LEU A 202 -17.12 -5.15 0.00
C LEU A 202 -18.10 -4.62 1.05
N ASP A 203 -18.92 -3.61 0.74
CA ASP A 203 -19.99 -3.12 1.62
C ASP A 203 -20.94 -4.26 2.00
N THR A 204 -21.32 -5.09 1.05
CA THR A 204 -22.20 -6.25 1.28
C THR A 204 -21.55 -7.29 2.21
N ILE A 205 -20.27 -7.56 2.00
CA ILE A 205 -19.50 -8.50 2.85
C ILE A 205 -19.42 -7.98 4.28
N GLU A 206 -19.04 -6.71 4.46
CA GLU A 206 -18.91 -6.05 5.76
C GLU A 206 -20.27 -6.03 6.51
N GLU A 207 -21.35 -5.64 5.83
CA GLU A 207 -22.69 -5.64 6.42
C GLU A 207 -23.12 -7.03 6.91
N ASN A 208 -22.86 -8.08 6.12
CA ASN A 208 -23.21 -9.44 6.49
C ASN A 208 -22.37 -9.95 7.67
N ALA A 209 -21.07 -9.67 7.68
CA ALA A 209 -20.19 -10.00 8.78
C ALA A 209 -20.61 -9.27 10.07
N LEU A 210 -20.90 -7.98 9.99
CA LEU A 210 -21.31 -7.17 11.13
C LEU A 210 -22.65 -7.63 11.73
N LYS A 211 -23.61 -8.12 10.93
CA LYS A 211 -24.86 -8.74 11.45
C LYS A 211 -24.61 -9.93 12.34
N VAL A 212 -23.51 -10.67 12.10
CA VAL A 212 -23.10 -11.81 12.96
C VAL A 212 -22.33 -11.34 14.19
N LEU A 213 -21.44 -10.36 14.01
CA LEU A 213 -20.50 -9.94 15.04
C LEU A 213 -21.09 -8.98 16.06
N VAL A 214 -22.04 -8.14 15.64
CA VAL A 214 -22.57 -7.03 16.43
C VAL A 214 -24.07 -7.15 16.57
N ARG A 215 -24.59 -6.88 17.77
CA ARG A 215 -26.04 -6.78 18.01
C ARG A 215 -26.49 -5.34 17.86
N GLU A 216 -27.56 -5.13 17.12
CA GLU A 216 -28.21 -3.82 17.05
C GLU A 216 -28.66 -3.36 18.44
N SER A 217 -28.36 -2.11 18.77
CA SER A 217 -28.73 -1.48 20.02
C SER A 217 -28.95 0.01 19.83
N ASN A 218 -29.92 0.58 20.56
CA ASN A 218 -30.19 2.00 20.57
C ASN A 218 -29.26 2.80 21.50
N SER A 219 -28.43 2.12 22.29
CA SER A 219 -27.58 2.77 23.29
C SER A 219 -26.13 2.27 23.30
N ILE A 220 -25.79 1.31 22.47
CA ILE A 220 -24.46 0.75 22.39
C ILE A 220 -23.94 0.86 20.95
N VAL A 221 -22.74 1.36 20.84
CA VAL A 221 -21.98 1.39 19.57
C VAL A 221 -20.78 0.48 19.73
N THR A 222 -20.58 -0.43 18.78
CA THR A 222 -19.38 -1.26 18.72
C THR A 222 -18.36 -0.56 17.84
N VAL A 223 -17.15 -0.40 18.35
CA VAL A 223 -16.00 0.13 17.60
C VAL A 223 -15.07 -1.03 17.31
N VAL A 224 -14.61 -1.07 16.07
CA VAL A 224 -13.75 -2.13 15.55
C VAL A 224 -12.37 -1.56 15.22
N ASN A 225 -11.33 -2.24 15.64
CA ASN A 225 -9.95 -1.95 15.25
C ASN A 225 -9.41 -3.13 14.43
N ASN A 226 -9.37 -3.01 13.13
CA ASN A 226 -8.81 -4.01 12.21
C ASN A 226 -7.29 -3.87 12.00
N SER A 227 -6.65 -2.95 12.73
CA SER A 227 -5.21 -2.73 12.70
C SER A 227 -4.47 -3.78 13.55
N SER A 228 -3.20 -4.01 13.24
CA SER A 228 -2.29 -4.82 14.07
C SER A 228 -1.70 -4.06 15.26
N PHE A 229 -2.11 -2.81 15.46
CA PHE A 229 -1.66 -1.95 16.57
C PHE A 229 -2.86 -1.53 17.42
N ALA A 230 -2.61 -1.23 18.69
CA ALA A 230 -3.63 -0.64 19.55
C ALA A 230 -4.16 0.67 18.96
N GLY A 231 -5.48 0.82 18.94
CA GLY A 231 -6.16 1.93 18.29
C GLY A 231 -6.57 3.02 19.26
N GLU A 232 -6.51 4.26 18.78
CA GLU A 232 -7.16 5.42 19.38
C GLU A 232 -7.69 6.33 18.28
N GLY A 233 -8.70 7.12 18.58
CA GLY A 233 -9.27 8.04 17.60
C GLY A 233 -10.57 8.67 18.05
N ILE A 234 -11.20 9.35 17.09
CA ILE A 234 -12.55 9.91 17.26
C ILE A 234 -13.49 9.10 16.38
N VAL A 235 -14.51 8.49 16.97
CA VAL A 235 -15.54 7.77 16.23
C VAL A 235 -16.82 8.60 16.15
N THR A 236 -17.49 8.56 15.01
CA THR A 236 -18.78 9.20 14.81
C THR A 236 -19.90 8.22 15.10
N ALA A 237 -20.63 8.46 16.18
CA ALA A 237 -21.78 7.63 16.56
C ALA A 237 -23.10 8.30 16.14
N LYS A 238 -23.77 7.72 15.13
CA LYS A 238 -25.08 8.19 14.63
C LYS A 238 -26.21 7.40 15.30
N VAL A 239 -26.54 7.76 16.52
CA VAL A 239 -27.60 7.12 17.29
C VAL A 239 -28.84 8.01 17.28
N LYS A 240 -29.76 7.78 16.35
CA LYS A 240 -30.99 8.59 16.14
C LYS A 240 -31.85 8.80 17.40
N ALA A 241 -31.87 7.82 18.32
CA ALA A 241 -32.67 7.91 19.53
C ALA A 241 -32.22 9.00 20.52
N TYR A 242 -31.04 9.61 20.30
CA TYR A 242 -30.40 10.52 21.25
C TYR A 242 -30.02 11.87 20.64
N GLU A 243 -30.58 12.20 19.48
CA GLU A 243 -30.40 13.51 18.84
C GLU A 243 -30.86 14.61 19.80
N GLY A 244 -29.94 15.54 20.15
CA GLY A 244 -30.20 16.69 21.02
C GLY A 244 -30.50 16.35 22.50
N ARG A 245 -30.36 15.10 22.97
CA ARG A 245 -30.57 14.75 24.37
C ARG A 245 -29.29 14.87 25.18
N LYS A 246 -29.42 15.33 26.42
CA LYS A 246 -28.32 15.38 27.39
C LYS A 246 -27.96 13.96 27.81
N GLY A 247 -26.71 13.59 27.69
CA GLY A 247 -26.20 12.30 28.09
C GLY A 247 -24.68 12.21 27.90
N SER A 248 -24.10 11.11 28.33
CA SER A 248 -22.65 10.86 28.23
C SER A 248 -22.38 9.49 27.64
N TRP A 249 -21.20 9.35 27.04
CA TRP A 249 -20.67 8.11 26.51
C TRP A 249 -19.70 7.46 27.51
N PHE A 250 -19.77 6.14 27.61
CA PHE A 250 -18.94 5.36 28.52
C PHE A 250 -18.26 4.23 27.75
N SER A 251 -16.99 3.97 28.07
CA SER A 251 -16.27 2.79 27.64
C SER A 251 -16.81 1.50 28.26
N ALA A 252 -16.34 0.35 27.78
CA ALA A 252 -16.77 -0.96 28.27
C ALA A 252 -16.49 -1.17 29.77
N ASP A 253 -15.42 -0.58 30.29
CA ASP A 253 -15.05 -0.57 31.71
C ASP A 253 -15.80 0.48 32.56
N GLY A 254 -16.71 1.24 31.95
CA GLY A 254 -17.56 2.21 32.62
C GLY A 254 -16.96 3.59 32.83
N LYS A 255 -15.82 3.90 32.24
CA LYS A 255 -15.20 5.23 32.26
C LYS A 255 -15.93 6.17 31.30
N GLU A 256 -16.23 7.38 31.75
CA GLU A 256 -16.82 8.42 30.91
C GLU A 256 -15.81 8.89 29.84
N LEU A 257 -16.29 9.00 28.59
CA LEU A 257 -15.49 9.34 27.44
C LEU A 257 -15.76 10.77 26.99
N PRO A 258 -14.72 11.51 26.59
CA PRO A 258 -14.89 12.82 25.98
C PRO A 258 -15.73 12.69 24.69
N ALA A 259 -16.81 13.47 24.61
CA ALA A 259 -17.71 13.43 23.47
C ALA A 259 -18.35 14.78 23.20
N VAL A 260 -18.59 15.10 21.94
CA VAL A 260 -19.31 16.31 21.50
C VAL A 260 -20.39 15.93 20.52
N TYR A 261 -21.54 16.57 20.62
CA TYR A 261 -22.66 16.41 19.70
C TYR A 261 -22.67 17.53 18.66
N THR A 262 -22.83 17.14 17.40
CA THR A 262 -22.98 18.06 16.26
C THR A 262 -24.17 17.63 15.40
N GLU A 263 -24.46 18.35 14.33
CA GLU A 263 -25.47 17.96 13.32
C GLU A 263 -25.17 16.64 12.63
N ASP A 264 -23.89 16.23 12.56
CA ASP A 264 -23.45 14.95 12.00
C ASP A 264 -23.57 13.77 12.97
N GLY A 265 -23.88 14.02 14.26
CA GLY A 265 -23.98 13.03 15.31
C GLY A 265 -23.00 13.28 16.46
N TRP A 266 -22.76 12.24 17.25
CA TRP A 266 -21.80 12.27 18.35
C TRP A 266 -20.40 11.95 17.88
N PHE A 267 -19.43 12.79 18.22
CA PHE A 267 -18.00 12.51 18.08
C PHE A 267 -17.49 12.07 19.45
N VAL A 268 -17.04 10.84 19.57
CA VAL A 268 -16.58 10.24 20.82
C VAL A 268 -15.10 9.91 20.71
N LYS A 269 -14.29 10.41 21.63
CA LYS A 269 -12.86 10.04 21.69
C LYS A 269 -12.72 8.68 22.36
N VAL A 270 -12.06 7.76 21.66
CA VAL A 270 -11.77 6.41 22.16
C VAL A 270 -10.28 6.16 22.14
N SER A 271 -9.80 5.31 23.05
CA SER A 271 -8.39 4.91 23.14
C SER A 271 -8.28 3.51 23.71
N GLY A 272 -7.13 2.86 23.50
CA GLY A 272 -6.84 1.54 24.04
C GLY A 272 -7.69 0.43 23.42
N ILE A 273 -8.07 0.56 22.14
CA ILE A 273 -8.74 -0.53 21.43
C ILE A 273 -7.66 -1.52 21.03
N GLU A 274 -7.77 -2.75 21.54
CA GLU A 274 -6.81 -3.81 21.26
C GLU A 274 -6.60 -4.05 19.75
N PRO A 275 -5.40 -4.48 19.32
CA PRO A 275 -5.16 -4.90 17.95
C PRO A 275 -6.14 -5.97 17.51
N ALA A 276 -6.66 -5.90 16.28
CA ALA A 276 -7.66 -6.82 15.74
C ALA A 276 -8.82 -7.06 16.71
N GLY A 277 -9.31 -5.99 17.35
CA GLY A 277 -10.20 -6.07 18.48
C GLY A 277 -11.50 -5.28 18.34
N PHE A 278 -12.38 -5.52 19.30
CA PHE A 278 -13.67 -4.84 19.41
C PHE A 278 -13.79 -4.18 20.77
N THR A 279 -14.40 -2.99 20.81
CA THR A 279 -14.84 -2.38 22.07
C THR A 279 -16.25 -1.83 21.94
N THR A 280 -16.93 -1.66 23.06
CA THR A 280 -18.29 -1.12 23.08
C THR A 280 -18.32 0.22 23.79
N LEU A 281 -19.08 1.15 23.24
CA LEU A 281 -19.37 2.45 23.82
C LEU A 281 -20.85 2.48 24.19
N THR A 282 -21.16 2.85 25.43
CA THR A 282 -22.54 2.92 25.91
C THR A 282 -22.97 4.36 26.15
N TYR A 283 -24.10 4.76 25.56
CA TYR A 283 -24.72 6.04 25.84
C TYR A 283 -25.69 5.95 27.02
N LYS A 284 -25.59 6.89 27.96
CA LYS A 284 -26.50 6.99 29.12
C LYS A 284 -27.16 8.36 29.16
N ILE A 285 -28.51 8.38 29.17
CA ILE A 285 -29.32 9.62 29.27
C ILE A 285 -29.31 10.12 30.72
N GLY A 286 -29.37 11.41 30.90
CA GLY A 286 -29.53 12.06 32.22
C GLY A 286 -28.23 12.27 32.98
N THR A 287 -27.11 11.86 32.47
CA THR A 287 -25.79 12.24 32.95
C THR A 287 -25.48 13.68 32.50
N LYS A 288 -24.78 14.45 33.33
CA LYS A 288 -24.39 15.81 33.02
C LYS A 288 -23.25 15.74 32.02
N ALA A 289 -23.57 15.83 30.71
CA ALA A 289 -22.52 15.99 29.73
C ALA A 289 -21.84 17.32 29.98
N GLU A 290 -20.59 17.34 30.34
CA GLU A 290 -19.74 18.48 30.14
C GLU A 290 -19.55 18.61 28.62
N CYS A 291 -20.23 19.60 28.04
CA CYS A 291 -20.02 19.92 26.64
C CYS A 291 -18.62 20.50 26.51
N PHE A 292 -17.73 19.82 25.84
CA PHE A 292 -16.33 20.23 25.69
C PHE A 292 -16.15 21.49 24.83
N CYS A 293 -17.20 22.11 24.33
CA CYS A 293 -17.11 23.31 23.49
C CYS A 293 -18.26 24.25 23.74
N THR A 294 -18.16 25.05 24.80
CA THR A 294 -18.99 26.27 24.95
C THR A 294 -18.17 27.49 25.40
N GLU A 295 -16.90 27.50 25.12
CA GLU A 295 -16.18 28.75 25.08
C GLU A 295 -16.57 29.48 23.80
N GLU A 296 -17.08 30.71 23.92
CA GLU A 296 -17.28 31.53 22.74
C GLU A 296 -15.96 31.65 22.00
N TRP A 297 -16.01 31.40 20.71
CA TRP A 297 -14.84 31.51 19.85
C TRP A 297 -14.28 32.94 19.89
N THR A 298 -13.13 33.13 20.48
CA THR A 298 -12.49 34.45 20.68
C THR A 298 -11.68 34.89 19.45
N GLY A 299 -11.57 34.09 18.43
CA GLY A 299 -10.71 34.32 17.27
C GLY A 299 -9.32 33.72 17.39
N GLU A 300 -8.97 33.20 18.55
CA GLU A 300 -7.68 32.57 18.82
C GLU A 300 -7.86 31.25 19.58
N MET A 301 -7.00 30.27 19.32
CA MET A 301 -7.00 28.97 20.01
C MET A 301 -5.59 28.41 20.06
N ASP A 302 -5.18 27.94 21.22
CA ASP A 302 -3.97 27.14 21.39
C ASP A 302 -4.30 25.63 21.37
N THR A 303 -3.55 24.88 20.56
CA THR A 303 -3.54 23.43 20.59
C THR A 303 -2.16 22.97 21.07
N PRO A 304 -1.95 21.68 21.42
CA PRO A 304 -0.62 21.18 21.75
C PRO A 304 0.44 21.38 20.65
N PHE A 305 0.03 21.68 19.42
CA PHE A 305 0.90 21.76 18.24
C PHE A 305 0.85 23.10 17.53
N TYR A 306 -0.25 23.88 17.68
CA TYR A 306 -0.50 25.10 16.90
C TYR A 306 -1.14 26.19 17.76
N HIS A 307 -0.72 27.42 17.53
CA HIS A 307 -1.48 28.61 17.84
C HIS A 307 -2.26 29.01 16.60
N ILE A 308 -3.60 28.97 16.69
CA ILE A 308 -4.51 29.23 15.57
C ILE A 308 -5.15 30.59 15.77
N VAL A 309 -4.98 31.47 14.81
CA VAL A 309 -5.65 32.76 14.73
C VAL A 309 -6.55 32.76 13.51
N TRP A 310 -7.81 33.09 13.69
CA TRP A 310 -8.79 33.18 12.61
C TRP A 310 -9.14 34.65 12.33
N ASP A 311 -8.80 35.12 11.13
CA ASP A 311 -9.22 36.43 10.62
C ASP A 311 -10.50 36.26 9.77
N LYS A 312 -11.56 37.00 10.12
CA LYS A 312 -12.88 36.98 9.45
C LYS A 312 -12.89 37.71 8.10
N LYS A 313 -11.77 37.84 7.41
CA LYS A 313 -11.75 38.42 6.06
C LYS A 313 -12.07 37.42 4.98
#